data_edcf733492e80e3dccadef95cb8bc69d
#
_entry.id   edcf733492e80e3dccadef95cb8bc69d
#
_cell.length_a   1.000
_cell.length_b   1.000
_cell.length_c   1.000
_cell.angle_alpha   90.00
_cell.angle_beta   90.00
_cell.angle_gamma   90.00
#
_symmetry.space_group_name_H-M   'P 1'
#
loop_
_entity.id
_entity.type
_entity.pdbx_description
1 polymer ?
#
loop_
_entity_poly.entity_id
_entity_poly.type
_entity_poly.pdbx_seq_one_letter_code
_entity_poly.pdbx_strand_id
1 'polypeptide(L)'
;MLPTRYGPKDIEANKCMVVRRDNGEKIEASLDDLETVVTQILDKIQVEMLERARAHREAHTYVATNMDELQEILDTKPGFVKAMWCEDQACEDMIKEKFSATSRCMPFEQETLAETCVCCGKPAKKMVYWGRAY
;
A
#
# COMPACT_ATOMS: atom_id res chain seq x y z
N MET A 1 -4.08 -11.16 17.82
CA MET A 1 -4.59 -12.14 18.80
C MET A 1 -5.17 -13.33 18.04
N LEU A 2 -4.77 -14.54 18.39
CA LEU A 2 -5.25 -15.80 17.79
C LEU A 2 -6.20 -16.45 18.78
N PRO A 3 -7.53 -16.37 18.63
CA PRO A 3 -8.45 -17.10 19.47
C PRO A 3 -8.28 -18.61 19.25
N THR A 4 -8.05 -19.31 20.34
CA THR A 4 -7.95 -20.77 20.36
C THR A 4 -9.23 -21.32 20.93
N ARG A 5 -9.83 -22.32 20.28
CA ARG A 5 -11.05 -22.99 20.73
C ARG A 5 -10.75 -24.48 20.93
N TYR A 6 -11.25 -25.00 21.99
CA TYR A 6 -11.17 -26.44 22.30
C TYR A 6 -12.38 -26.88 23.12
N GLY A 7 -12.81 -28.11 22.91
CA GLY A 7 -13.90 -28.78 23.63
C GLY A 7 -13.45 -30.13 24.17
N PRO A 8 -14.32 -30.88 24.89
CA PRO A 8 -13.96 -32.18 25.46
C PRO A 8 -13.38 -33.16 24.43
N LYS A 9 -13.96 -33.21 23.23
CA LYS A 9 -13.49 -34.08 22.14
C LYS A 9 -12.11 -33.68 21.60
N ASP A 10 -11.81 -32.41 21.62
CA ASP A 10 -10.53 -31.91 21.16
C ASP A 10 -9.42 -32.24 22.15
N ILE A 11 -9.74 -32.19 23.45
CA ILE A 11 -8.84 -32.60 24.55
C ILE A 11 -8.53 -34.09 24.45
N GLU A 12 -9.55 -34.95 24.26
CA GLU A 12 -9.37 -36.39 24.05
C GLU A 12 -8.51 -36.71 22.83
N ALA A 13 -8.61 -35.89 21.76
CA ALA A 13 -7.83 -36.03 20.55
C ALA A 13 -6.48 -35.30 20.60
N ASN A 14 -6.10 -34.68 21.70
CA ASN A 14 -4.90 -33.85 21.87
C ASN A 14 -4.75 -32.73 20.82
N LYS A 15 -5.87 -32.05 20.50
CA LYS A 15 -5.96 -31.05 19.45
C LYS A 15 -6.63 -29.78 19.91
N CYS A 16 -6.44 -28.70 19.14
CA CYS A 16 -7.21 -27.48 19.25
C CYS A 16 -7.42 -26.83 17.90
N MET A 17 -8.40 -25.92 17.82
CA MET A 17 -8.64 -25.11 16.62
C MET A 17 -8.09 -23.71 16.85
N VAL A 18 -7.08 -23.33 16.07
CA VAL A 18 -6.53 -21.96 16.03
C VAL A 18 -7.20 -21.20 14.90
N VAL A 19 -7.72 -20.02 15.18
CA VAL A 19 -8.41 -19.20 14.17
C VAL A 19 -7.61 -17.94 13.92
N ARG A 20 -7.28 -17.68 12.69
CA ARG A 20 -6.64 -16.42 12.27
C ARG A 20 -7.67 -15.30 12.29
N ARG A 21 -7.34 -14.20 12.94
CA ARG A 21 -8.25 -13.05 13.04
C ARG A 21 -8.28 -12.20 11.77
N ASP A 22 -7.20 -12.21 10.99
CA ASP A 22 -7.03 -11.35 9.82
C ASP A 22 -7.82 -11.83 8.59
N ASN A 23 -8.00 -13.16 8.44
CA ASN A 23 -8.69 -13.76 7.29
C ASN A 23 -9.76 -14.81 7.68
N GLY A 24 -9.87 -15.16 8.97
CA GLY A 24 -10.83 -16.15 9.46
C GLY A 24 -10.42 -17.61 9.22
N GLU A 25 -9.23 -17.88 8.70
CA GLU A 25 -8.70 -19.22 8.46
C GLU A 25 -8.67 -20.03 9.77
N LYS A 26 -9.16 -21.26 9.71
CA LYS A 26 -9.16 -22.21 10.84
C LYS A 26 -8.10 -23.27 10.63
N ILE A 27 -7.23 -23.43 11.58
CA ILE A 27 -6.09 -24.33 11.53
C ILE A 27 -6.19 -25.30 12.71
N GLU A 28 -6.22 -26.59 12.42
CA GLU A 28 -6.13 -27.63 13.46
C GLU A 28 -4.68 -27.76 13.89
N ALA A 29 -4.42 -27.73 15.18
CA ALA A 29 -3.09 -27.86 15.77
C ALA A 29 -3.08 -28.90 16.91
N SER A 30 -2.00 -29.66 17.00
CA SER A 30 -1.72 -30.47 18.16
C SER A 30 -1.43 -29.59 19.37
N LEU A 31 -1.89 -29.99 20.56
CA LEU A 31 -1.56 -29.30 21.80
C LEU A 31 -0.05 -29.34 22.10
N ASP A 32 0.63 -30.41 21.69
CA ASP A 32 2.07 -30.58 21.91
C ASP A 32 2.91 -29.61 21.08
N ASP A 33 2.44 -29.26 19.88
CA ASP A 33 3.16 -28.38 18.94
C ASP A 33 2.59 -26.95 18.89
N LEU A 34 1.65 -26.65 19.78
CA LEU A 34 0.86 -25.40 19.69
C LEU A 34 1.71 -24.14 19.70
N GLU A 35 2.77 -24.09 20.50
CA GLU A 35 3.69 -22.95 20.56
C GLU A 35 4.37 -22.69 19.21
N THR A 36 4.88 -23.75 18.57
CA THR A 36 5.51 -23.68 17.26
C THR A 36 4.52 -23.24 16.19
N VAL A 37 3.33 -23.84 16.18
CA VAL A 37 2.27 -23.51 15.21
C VAL A 37 1.81 -22.07 15.34
N VAL A 38 1.59 -21.60 16.58
CA VAL A 38 1.19 -20.21 16.84
C VAL A 38 2.25 -19.22 16.36
N THR A 39 3.53 -19.48 16.64
CA THR A 39 4.64 -18.63 16.20
C THR A 39 4.69 -18.54 14.68
N GLN A 40 4.62 -19.68 13.99
CA GLN A 40 4.60 -19.72 12.53
C GLN A 40 3.40 -18.98 11.92
N ILE A 41 2.22 -19.11 12.54
CA ILE A 41 1.02 -18.37 12.08
C ILE A 41 1.19 -16.87 12.26
N LEU A 42 1.78 -16.41 13.36
CA LEU A 42 2.01 -14.99 13.60
C LEU A 42 2.98 -14.40 12.58
N ASP A 43 4.08 -15.08 12.29
CA ASP A 43 5.05 -14.67 11.27
C ASP A 43 4.39 -14.62 9.88
N LYS A 44 3.61 -15.65 9.55
CA LYS A 44 2.86 -15.71 8.29
C LYS A 44 1.86 -14.55 8.16
N ILE A 45 1.11 -14.23 9.22
CA ILE A 45 0.18 -13.10 9.25
C ILE A 45 0.91 -11.80 8.94
N GLN A 46 2.06 -11.56 9.57
CA GLN A 46 2.83 -10.33 9.34
C GLN A 46 3.30 -10.20 7.90
N VAL A 47 3.85 -11.26 7.32
CA VAL A 47 4.30 -11.28 5.92
C VAL A 47 3.13 -11.03 4.97
N GLU A 48 2.04 -11.76 5.11
CA GLU A 48 0.85 -11.65 4.25
C GLU A 48 0.16 -10.29 4.37
N MET A 49 0.13 -9.69 5.57
CA MET A 49 -0.39 -8.33 5.75
C MET A 49 0.47 -7.30 5.01
N LEU A 50 1.79 -7.43 5.08
CA LEU A 50 2.72 -6.56 4.37
C LEU A 50 2.57 -6.71 2.85
N GLU A 51 2.47 -7.94 2.35
CA GLU A 51 2.28 -8.21 0.92
C GLU A 51 0.94 -7.63 0.42
N ARG A 52 -0.15 -7.81 1.16
CA ARG A 52 -1.44 -7.19 0.82
C ARG A 52 -1.37 -5.66 0.80
N ALA A 53 -0.70 -5.05 1.77
CA ALA A 53 -0.53 -3.60 1.82
C ALA A 53 0.31 -3.08 0.65
N ARG A 54 1.37 -3.80 0.27
CA ARG A 54 2.20 -3.48 -0.91
C ARG A 54 1.39 -3.58 -2.19
N ALA A 55 0.70 -4.70 -2.40
CA ALA A 55 -0.14 -4.91 -3.57
C ALA A 55 -1.25 -3.85 -3.69
N HIS A 56 -1.87 -3.49 -2.57
CA HIS A 56 -2.88 -2.41 -2.54
C HIS A 56 -2.27 -1.07 -2.93
N ARG A 57 -1.11 -0.70 -2.37
CA ARG A 57 -0.42 0.54 -2.72
C ARG A 57 -0.04 0.57 -4.21
N GLU A 58 0.50 -0.52 -4.74
CA GLU A 58 0.88 -0.62 -6.15
C GLU A 58 -0.32 -0.51 -7.08
N ALA A 59 -1.43 -1.16 -6.76
CA ALA A 59 -2.67 -1.08 -7.51
C ALA A 59 -3.31 0.33 -7.48
N HIS A 60 -2.96 1.17 -6.48
CA HIS A 60 -3.44 2.53 -6.32
C HIS A 60 -2.32 3.58 -6.54
N THR A 61 -1.31 3.23 -7.33
CA THR A 61 -0.25 4.14 -7.77
C THR A 61 -0.26 4.22 -9.29
N TYR A 62 -0.52 5.40 -9.81
CA TYR A 62 -0.70 5.67 -11.23
C TYR A 62 0.42 6.56 -11.75
N VAL A 63 0.52 6.71 -13.06
CA VAL A 63 1.48 7.59 -13.73
C VAL A 63 0.73 8.62 -14.55
N ALA A 64 1.16 9.90 -14.47
CA ALA A 64 0.69 10.97 -15.30
C ALA A 64 1.88 11.68 -15.96
N THR A 65 1.76 11.99 -17.24
CA THR A 65 2.78 12.68 -18.03
C THR A 65 2.41 14.13 -18.37
N ASN A 66 1.14 14.48 -18.19
CA ASN A 66 0.59 15.81 -18.42
C ASN A 66 -0.50 16.15 -17.40
N MET A 67 -0.93 17.42 -17.40
CA MET A 67 -1.91 17.94 -16.43
C MET A 67 -3.30 17.31 -16.57
N ASP A 68 -3.71 16.97 -17.79
CA ASP A 68 -5.04 16.42 -18.05
C ASP A 68 -5.14 14.98 -17.51
N GLU A 69 -4.12 14.16 -17.74
CA GLU A 69 -4.01 12.82 -17.12
C GLU A 69 -3.94 12.90 -15.61
N LEU A 70 -3.17 13.86 -15.07
CA LEU A 70 -3.06 14.07 -13.62
C LEU A 70 -4.45 14.38 -13.01
N GLN A 71 -5.20 15.26 -13.64
CA GLN A 71 -6.56 15.62 -13.22
C GLN A 71 -7.49 14.42 -13.29
N GLU A 72 -7.55 13.73 -14.43
CA GLU A 72 -8.42 12.59 -14.64
C GLU A 72 -8.18 11.50 -13.58
N ILE A 73 -6.92 11.17 -13.31
CA ILE A 73 -6.56 10.18 -12.30
C ILE A 73 -6.98 10.66 -10.90
N LEU A 74 -6.67 11.89 -10.52
CA LEU A 74 -7.02 12.43 -9.21
C LEU A 74 -8.52 12.55 -8.98
N ASP A 75 -9.32 12.68 -10.04
CA ASP A 75 -10.77 12.80 -9.95
C ASP A 75 -11.48 11.43 -9.96
N THR A 76 -10.91 10.43 -10.61
CA THR A 76 -11.58 9.15 -10.85
C THR A 76 -11.00 7.98 -10.05
N LYS A 77 -9.76 8.08 -9.58
CA LYS A 77 -9.04 6.97 -8.96
C LYS A 77 -8.47 7.37 -7.60
N PRO A 78 -8.78 6.64 -6.51
CA PRO A 78 -8.15 6.88 -5.22
C PRO A 78 -6.69 6.41 -5.24
N GLY A 79 -5.77 7.20 -4.69
CA GLY A 79 -4.38 6.77 -4.56
C GLY A 79 -3.36 7.87 -4.80
N PHE A 80 -2.19 7.47 -5.28
CA PHE A 80 -1.08 8.34 -5.58
C PHE A 80 -0.83 8.40 -7.08
N VAL A 81 -0.31 9.53 -7.54
CA VAL A 81 0.11 9.71 -8.94
C VAL A 81 1.59 10.04 -8.97
N LYS A 82 2.37 9.23 -9.68
CA LYS A 82 3.74 9.54 -10.03
C LYS A 82 3.76 10.50 -11.21
N ALA A 83 4.45 11.62 -11.10
CA ALA A 83 4.66 12.54 -12.21
C ALA A 83 6.01 13.24 -12.11
N MET A 84 6.53 13.64 -13.26
CA MET A 84 7.81 14.33 -13.35
C MET A 84 7.67 15.82 -13.04
N TRP A 85 8.61 16.38 -12.29
CA TRP A 85 8.61 17.75 -11.79
C TRP A 85 9.95 18.46 -12.06
N CYS A 86 9.90 19.76 -12.33
CA CYS A 86 11.07 20.58 -12.64
C CYS A 86 11.74 21.23 -11.41
N GLU A 87 11.26 20.94 -10.20
CA GLU A 87 11.69 21.57 -8.93
C GLU A 87 11.33 23.07 -8.80
N ASP A 88 10.42 23.58 -9.62
CA ASP A 88 9.92 24.95 -9.53
C ASP A 88 8.68 24.97 -8.60
N GLN A 89 8.74 25.76 -7.52
CA GLN A 89 7.64 25.89 -6.56
C GLN A 89 6.34 26.36 -7.22
N ALA A 90 6.44 27.22 -8.24
CA ALA A 90 5.25 27.68 -8.97
C ALA A 90 4.45 26.55 -9.62
N CYS A 91 5.12 25.45 -10.04
CA CYS A 91 4.44 24.29 -10.59
C CYS A 91 3.72 23.49 -9.50
N GLU A 92 4.30 23.37 -8.30
CA GLU A 92 3.64 22.73 -7.16
C GLU A 92 2.42 23.52 -6.69
N ASP A 93 2.56 24.84 -6.58
CA ASP A 93 1.47 25.74 -6.20
C ASP A 93 0.31 25.66 -7.20
N MET A 94 0.61 25.59 -8.50
CA MET A 94 -0.41 25.44 -9.56
C MET A 94 -1.15 24.10 -9.46
N ILE A 95 -0.45 22.99 -9.21
CA ILE A 95 -1.07 21.68 -9.01
C ILE A 95 -1.96 21.68 -7.76
N LYS A 96 -1.49 22.30 -6.68
CA LYS A 96 -2.25 22.43 -5.44
C LYS A 96 -3.50 23.30 -5.64
N GLU A 97 -3.39 24.42 -6.33
CA GLU A 97 -4.51 25.34 -6.56
C GLU A 97 -5.57 24.71 -7.47
N LYS A 98 -5.15 24.07 -8.57
CA LYS A 98 -6.07 23.48 -9.55
C LYS A 98 -6.71 22.17 -9.08
N PHE A 99 -5.95 21.30 -8.43
CA PHE A 99 -6.37 19.93 -8.16
C PHE A 99 -6.46 19.58 -6.68
N SER A 100 -6.13 20.50 -5.78
CA SER A 100 -6.01 20.25 -4.33
C SER A 100 -5.06 19.10 -4.00
N ALA A 101 -4.10 18.85 -4.90
CA ALA A 101 -3.08 17.81 -4.74
C ALA A 101 -1.75 18.44 -4.34
N THR A 102 -1.03 17.75 -3.47
CA THR A 102 0.29 18.19 -2.99
C THR A 102 1.33 17.09 -3.21
N SER A 103 2.59 17.48 -3.28
CA SER A 103 3.71 16.56 -3.25
C SER A 103 3.68 15.73 -1.95
N ARG A 104 3.89 14.43 -2.03
CA ARG A 104 3.86 13.51 -0.89
C ARG A 104 5.23 12.99 -0.54
N CYS A 105 5.95 12.54 -1.54
CA CYS A 105 7.34 12.15 -1.37
C CYS A 105 8.11 12.21 -2.69
N MET A 106 9.41 12.40 -2.57
CA MET A 106 10.38 12.17 -3.64
C MET A 106 11.16 10.91 -3.25
N PRO A 107 11.01 9.78 -3.96
CA PRO A 107 11.73 8.57 -3.64
C PRO A 107 13.24 8.75 -3.86
N PHE A 108 14.04 8.02 -3.11
CA PHE A 108 15.50 8.02 -3.29
C PHE A 108 15.89 7.42 -4.66
N GLU A 109 15.20 6.36 -5.07
CA GLU A 109 15.34 5.76 -6.39
C GLU A 109 14.41 6.51 -7.35
N GLN A 110 15.02 7.17 -8.34
CA GLN A 110 14.31 8.00 -9.30
C GLN A 110 14.07 7.23 -10.59
N GLU A 111 12.83 7.27 -11.07
CA GLU A 111 12.41 6.75 -12.37
C GLU A 111 12.19 7.93 -13.33
N THR A 112 12.64 7.81 -14.57
CA THR A 112 12.32 8.80 -15.62
C THR A 112 11.04 8.36 -16.33
N LEU A 113 9.92 8.97 -15.98
CA LEU A 113 8.60 8.68 -16.55
C LEU A 113 8.32 9.53 -17.80
N ALA A 114 8.89 10.72 -17.85
CA ALA A 114 8.83 11.66 -18.97
C ALA A 114 10.02 12.60 -18.91
N GLU A 115 10.38 13.20 -20.03
CA GLU A 115 11.49 14.18 -20.11
C GLU A 115 11.09 15.56 -19.58
N THR A 116 9.79 15.83 -19.53
CA THR A 116 9.25 17.17 -19.20
C THR A 116 8.42 17.14 -17.92
N CYS A 117 8.40 18.31 -17.27
CA CYS A 117 7.56 18.57 -16.11
C CYS A 117 6.08 18.44 -16.48
N VAL A 118 5.32 17.71 -15.67
CA VAL A 118 3.87 17.50 -15.85
C VAL A 118 3.08 18.81 -15.95
N CYS A 119 3.57 19.88 -15.29
CA CYS A 119 2.88 21.17 -15.23
C CYS A 119 3.29 22.16 -16.31
N CYS A 120 4.59 22.45 -16.44
CA CYS A 120 5.07 23.57 -17.28
C CYS A 120 5.77 23.13 -18.58
N GLY A 121 5.98 21.84 -18.80
CA GLY A 121 6.67 21.33 -19.98
C GLY A 121 8.17 21.60 -20.04
N LYS A 122 8.76 22.28 -19.05
CA LYS A 122 10.22 22.43 -18.95
C LYS A 122 10.89 21.07 -18.65
N PRO A 123 12.20 20.92 -18.89
CA PRO A 123 12.91 19.70 -18.52
C PRO A 123 12.65 19.30 -17.08
N ALA A 124 12.26 18.06 -16.87
CA ALA A 124 12.00 17.52 -15.54
C ALA A 124 13.30 17.12 -14.85
N LYS A 125 13.31 17.19 -13.53
CA LYS A 125 14.47 16.86 -12.70
C LYS A 125 14.20 15.72 -11.73
N LYS A 126 12.97 15.64 -11.21
CA LYS A 126 12.59 14.69 -10.17
C LYS A 126 11.24 14.04 -10.47
N MET A 127 11.14 12.77 -10.15
CA MET A 127 9.87 12.06 -10.04
C MET A 127 9.31 12.24 -8.64
N VAL A 128 8.05 12.63 -8.55
CA VAL A 128 7.36 12.95 -7.29
C VAL A 128 6.03 12.21 -7.23
N TYR A 129 5.68 11.75 -6.05
CA TYR A 129 4.35 11.23 -5.76
C TYR A 129 3.43 12.38 -5.36
N TRP A 130 2.32 12.48 -6.08
CA TRP A 130 1.27 13.46 -5.84
C TRP A 130 0.03 12.79 -5.26
N GLY A 131 -0.73 13.52 -4.45
CA GLY A 131 -1.98 13.02 -3.90
C GLY A 131 -2.80 14.11 -3.23
N ARG A 132 -4.13 13.92 -3.21
CA ARG A 132 -5.02 14.78 -2.44
C ARG A 132 -4.95 14.44 -0.94
N ALA A 133 -5.06 15.46 -0.09
CA ALA A 133 -5.37 15.29 1.32
C ALA A 133 -6.88 15.15 1.51
N TYR A 134 -7.27 14.37 2.49
CA TYR A 134 -8.66 14.30 2.94
C TYR A 134 -8.97 15.45 3.88
#